data_2488512d3612b3313cee6476af3a3960
#
_entry.id   2488512d3612b3313cee6476af3a3960
#
_cell.length_a   1.000
_cell.length_b   1.000
_cell.length_c   1.000
_cell.angle_alpha   90.00
_cell.angle_beta   90.00
_cell.angle_gamma   90.00
#
_symmetry.space_group_name_H-M   'P 1'
#
loop_
_entity.id
_entity.type
_entity.pdbx_description
1 polymer ?
#
loop_
_entity_poly.entity_id
_entity_poly.type
_entity_poly.pdbx_seq_one_letter_code
_entity_poly.pdbx_strand_id
1 'polypeptide(L)'
;MRLWNGWGNENSDLNMELNSGLRMLLQALVGSGTALPQATLSDVVTKVPLTRLAAHPLINTDPEIRVRHARGQSLPDWLDMHSGDVNTFPDGVATPESSAEVRTLLDHARAESIVVIPYGGGTSVVGHINPEESERPVLTIDMGKMNKLLHIDKESQLATFG
;
A
#
# COMPACT_ATOMS: atom_id res chain seq x y z
N MET A 1 -8.91 2.20 -11.01
CA MET A 1 -8.00 1.53 -10.08
C MET A 1 -7.54 2.56 -9.06
N ARG A 2 -7.07 2.17 -7.87
CA ARG A 2 -6.49 3.11 -6.90
C ARG A 2 -5.17 3.66 -7.44
N LEU A 3 -4.88 4.93 -7.19
CA LEU A 3 -3.57 5.50 -7.52
C LEU A 3 -2.47 4.73 -6.79
N TRP A 4 -1.37 4.47 -7.46
CA TRP A 4 -0.23 3.77 -6.87
C TRP A 4 0.66 4.72 -6.03
N ASN A 5 0.64 6.01 -6.37
CA ASN A 5 1.54 7.04 -5.83
C ASN A 5 0.80 8.18 -5.14
N GLY A 6 -0.39 7.96 -4.64
CA GLY A 6 -1.14 9.01 -3.97
C GLY A 6 -2.53 8.60 -3.55
N TRP A 7 -3.29 9.59 -3.12
CA TRP A 7 -4.64 9.42 -2.63
C TRP A 7 -5.66 9.38 -3.78
N GLY A 8 -6.65 8.51 -3.69
CA GLY A 8 -7.75 8.43 -4.64
C GLY A 8 -7.61 7.35 -5.71
N ASN A 9 -8.34 7.51 -6.78
CA ASN A 9 -8.38 6.57 -7.92
C ASN A 9 -7.86 7.25 -9.19
N GLU A 10 -7.40 6.46 -10.14
CA GLU A 10 -6.85 6.93 -11.44
C GLU A 10 -7.80 7.85 -12.22
N ASN A 11 -9.11 7.73 -11.99
CA ASN A 11 -10.15 8.54 -12.64
C ASN A 11 -10.72 9.65 -11.73
N SER A 12 -10.07 9.94 -10.60
CA SER A 12 -10.56 11.00 -9.71
C SER A 12 -9.90 12.34 -10.08
N ASP A 13 -10.73 13.39 -10.25
CA ASP A 13 -10.31 14.78 -10.51
C ASP A 13 -9.63 15.46 -9.29
N LEU A 14 -8.83 14.71 -8.54
CA LEU A 14 -8.13 15.23 -7.37
C LEU A 14 -6.85 16.01 -7.71
N ASN A 15 -6.45 16.05 -8.98
CA ASN A 15 -5.35 16.89 -9.46
C ASN A 15 -5.80 18.35 -9.60
N MET A 16 -6.08 19.00 -8.49
CA MET A 16 -6.30 20.45 -8.48
C MET A 16 -4.97 21.16 -8.77
N GLU A 17 -4.90 21.81 -9.93
CA GLU A 17 -3.83 22.77 -10.16
C GLU A 17 -3.99 23.95 -9.19
N LEU A 18 -2.90 24.26 -8.48
CA LEU A 18 -2.88 25.43 -7.63
C LEU A 18 -3.05 26.70 -8.50
N ASN A 19 -4.06 27.50 -8.21
CA ASN A 19 -4.22 28.80 -8.88
C ASN A 19 -3.05 29.75 -8.55
N SER A 20 -2.88 30.80 -9.34
CA SER A 20 -1.76 31.73 -9.20
C SER A 20 -1.70 32.41 -7.83
N GLY A 21 -2.85 32.75 -7.24
CA GLY A 21 -2.92 33.37 -5.91
C GLY A 21 -2.41 32.45 -4.81
N LEU A 22 -2.79 31.16 -4.84
CA LEU A 22 -2.33 30.17 -3.88
C LEU A 22 -0.83 29.86 -4.07
N ARG A 23 -0.33 29.82 -5.30
CA ARG A 23 1.11 29.69 -5.58
C ARG A 23 1.90 30.84 -5.00
N MET A 24 1.44 32.11 -5.20
CA MET A 24 2.08 33.30 -4.61
C MET A 24 2.09 33.25 -3.08
N LEU A 25 0.96 32.86 -2.48
CA LEU A 25 0.87 32.73 -1.02
C LEU A 25 1.84 31.67 -0.49
N LEU A 26 1.88 30.49 -1.09
CA LEU A 26 2.83 29.44 -0.70
C LEU A 26 4.27 29.90 -0.86
N GLN A 27 4.60 30.55 -1.96
CA GLN A 27 5.95 31.08 -2.17
C GLN A 27 6.35 32.14 -1.13
N ALA A 28 5.40 32.98 -0.71
CA ALA A 28 5.64 33.98 0.33
C ALA A 28 5.80 33.37 1.73
N LEU A 29 5.10 32.25 2.03
CA LEU A 29 5.12 31.62 3.33
C LEU A 29 6.27 30.63 3.53
N VAL A 30 6.57 29.84 2.51
CA VAL A 30 7.53 28.72 2.60
C VAL A 30 8.72 28.84 1.65
N GLY A 31 8.76 29.89 0.81
CA GLY A 31 9.82 30.11 -0.16
C GLY A 31 9.63 29.34 -1.48
N SER A 32 10.66 29.40 -2.32
CA SER A 32 10.65 28.70 -3.61
C SER A 32 10.85 27.20 -3.41
N GLY A 33 9.96 26.41 -3.98
CA GLY A 33 10.07 24.96 -3.98
C GLY A 33 10.91 24.43 -5.13
N THR A 34 11.43 23.22 -4.97
CA THR A 34 12.03 22.44 -6.05
C THR A 34 11.02 21.40 -6.53
N ALA A 35 10.83 21.32 -7.85
CA ALA A 35 9.98 20.28 -8.41
C ALA A 35 10.57 18.89 -8.12
N LEU A 36 9.76 17.99 -7.59
CA LEU A 36 10.16 16.60 -7.42
C LEU A 36 10.15 15.87 -8.78
N PRO A 37 11.04 14.92 -9.00
CA PRO A 37 10.92 13.97 -10.10
C PRO A 37 9.54 13.33 -10.08
N GLN A 38 8.98 13.02 -11.25
CA GLN A 38 7.71 12.31 -11.38
C GLN A 38 8.01 10.92 -11.93
N ALA A 39 8.17 9.96 -11.03
CA ALA A 39 8.38 8.57 -11.42
C ALA A 39 7.08 7.93 -11.93
N THR A 40 7.21 7.09 -12.94
CA THR A 40 6.10 6.24 -13.38
C THR A 40 6.04 4.94 -12.57
N LEU A 41 4.89 4.29 -12.55
CA LEU A 41 4.76 2.96 -11.96
C LEU A 41 5.78 1.97 -12.56
N SER A 42 5.97 2.04 -13.87
CA SER A 42 6.93 1.19 -14.59
C SER A 42 8.37 1.38 -14.08
N ASP A 43 8.78 2.62 -13.79
CA ASP A 43 10.12 2.89 -13.26
C ASP A 43 10.33 2.21 -11.90
N VAL A 44 9.31 2.23 -11.04
CA VAL A 44 9.39 1.61 -9.71
C VAL A 44 9.28 0.09 -9.80
N VAL A 45 8.44 -0.44 -10.67
CA VAL A 45 8.31 -1.89 -10.91
C VAL A 45 9.65 -2.53 -11.30
N THR A 46 10.48 -1.83 -12.08
CA THR A 46 11.82 -2.35 -12.47
C THR A 46 12.79 -2.49 -11.30
N LYS A 47 12.52 -1.82 -10.17
CA LYS A 47 13.35 -1.89 -8.95
C LYS A 47 12.98 -3.04 -8.03
N VAL A 48 11.83 -3.70 -8.26
CA VAL A 48 11.33 -4.75 -7.38
C VAL A 48 12.24 -5.98 -7.48
N PRO A 49 12.86 -6.44 -6.39
CA PRO A 49 13.76 -7.59 -6.42
C PRO A 49 12.97 -8.89 -6.65
N LEU A 50 13.68 -9.95 -6.99
CA LEU A 50 13.07 -11.28 -7.01
C LEU A 50 12.48 -11.63 -5.64
N THR A 51 11.33 -12.32 -5.66
CA THR A 51 10.72 -12.78 -4.42
C THR A 51 11.59 -13.82 -3.72
N ARG A 52 11.59 -13.77 -2.39
CA ARG A 52 12.23 -14.78 -1.52
C ARG A 52 11.23 -15.84 -1.05
N LEU A 53 9.94 -15.69 -1.40
CA LEU A 53 8.90 -16.64 -1.05
C LEU A 53 8.85 -17.82 -2.02
N ALA A 54 8.64 -19.02 -1.50
CA ALA A 54 8.28 -20.17 -2.30
C ALA A 54 6.88 -19.97 -2.94
N ALA A 55 6.64 -20.64 -4.06
CA ALA A 55 5.34 -20.59 -4.72
C ALA A 55 4.23 -21.10 -3.78
N HIS A 56 3.17 -20.31 -3.64
CA HIS A 56 2.01 -20.63 -2.81
C HIS A 56 0.72 -20.17 -3.49
N PRO A 57 -0.36 -20.98 -3.52
CA PRO A 57 -1.56 -20.68 -4.31
C PRO A 57 -2.30 -19.40 -3.89
N LEU A 58 -2.14 -18.95 -2.65
CA LEU A 58 -2.77 -17.74 -2.11
C LEU A 58 -1.87 -16.51 -2.16
N ILE A 59 -0.62 -16.63 -2.63
CA ILE A 59 0.35 -15.54 -2.62
C ILE A 59 0.66 -15.13 -4.07
N ASN A 60 0.48 -13.85 -4.34
CA ASN A 60 0.86 -13.22 -5.60
C ASN A 60 2.21 -12.51 -5.42
N THR A 61 3.16 -12.80 -6.30
CA THR A 61 4.51 -12.23 -6.29
C THR A 61 4.76 -11.27 -7.46
N ASP A 62 3.70 -10.88 -8.18
CA ASP A 62 3.79 -9.92 -9.27
C ASP A 62 4.40 -8.59 -8.80
N PRO A 63 5.39 -8.04 -9.51
CA PRO A 63 6.08 -6.83 -9.10
C PRO A 63 5.16 -5.62 -8.96
N GLU A 64 4.18 -5.43 -9.83
CA GLU A 64 3.25 -4.29 -9.74
C GLU A 64 2.40 -4.36 -8.47
N ILE A 65 1.87 -5.53 -8.14
CA ILE A 65 1.09 -5.74 -6.92
C ILE A 65 1.95 -5.44 -5.69
N ARG A 66 3.20 -5.85 -5.69
CA ARG A 66 4.15 -5.60 -4.60
C ARG A 66 4.45 -4.10 -4.45
N VAL A 67 4.59 -3.35 -5.55
CA VAL A 67 4.73 -1.89 -5.52
C VAL A 67 3.50 -1.23 -4.90
N ARG A 68 2.30 -1.64 -5.29
CA ARG A 68 1.03 -1.08 -4.80
C ARG A 68 0.78 -1.33 -3.30
N HIS A 69 1.56 -2.21 -2.68
CA HIS A 69 1.49 -2.54 -1.24
C HIS A 69 2.77 -2.16 -0.48
N ALA A 70 3.67 -1.38 -1.10
CA ALA A 70 4.96 -1.04 -0.51
C ALA A 70 4.92 0.18 0.41
N ARG A 71 3.95 1.07 0.26
CA ARG A 71 3.86 2.34 1.00
C ARG A 71 2.44 2.62 1.48
N GLY A 72 2.37 3.38 2.58
CA GLY A 72 1.14 3.96 3.09
C GLY A 72 0.79 5.31 2.45
N GLN A 73 0.25 6.21 3.26
CA GLN A 73 -0.26 7.52 2.80
C GLN A 73 0.30 8.67 3.68
N SER A 74 1.46 8.48 4.30
CA SER A 74 2.16 9.57 4.97
C SER A 74 2.77 10.54 3.94
N LEU A 75 3.11 11.75 4.37
CA LEU A 75 3.81 12.69 3.49
C LEU A 75 5.16 12.13 3.00
N PRO A 76 6.01 11.53 3.83
CA PRO A 76 7.20 10.84 3.35
C PRO A 76 6.90 9.76 2.30
N ASP A 77 5.87 8.91 2.52
CA ASP A 77 5.49 7.89 1.54
C ASP A 77 5.13 8.50 0.18
N TRP A 78 4.42 9.63 0.18
CA TRP A 78 4.06 10.32 -1.04
C TRP A 78 5.30 10.88 -1.76
N LEU A 79 6.25 11.44 -1.02
CA LEU A 79 7.50 11.93 -1.58
C LEU A 79 8.30 10.79 -2.22
N ASP A 80 8.43 9.65 -1.52
CA ASP A 80 9.10 8.44 -2.02
C ASP A 80 8.44 7.92 -3.30
N MET A 81 7.11 7.78 -3.28
CA MET A 81 6.36 7.29 -4.44
C MET A 81 6.46 8.24 -5.64
N HIS A 82 6.33 9.55 -5.43
CA HIS A 82 6.43 10.53 -6.51
C HIS A 82 7.84 10.64 -7.09
N SER A 83 8.86 10.60 -6.26
CA SER A 83 10.26 10.62 -6.71
C SER A 83 10.74 9.27 -7.25
N GLY A 84 9.99 8.19 -6.99
CA GLY A 84 10.40 6.83 -7.31
C GLY A 84 11.44 6.26 -6.35
N ASP A 85 11.67 6.88 -5.19
CA ASP A 85 12.64 6.43 -4.19
C ASP A 85 12.03 5.37 -3.25
N VAL A 86 11.34 4.41 -3.84
CA VAL A 86 10.80 3.24 -3.14
C VAL A 86 11.82 2.11 -3.22
N ASN A 87 12.40 1.74 -2.09
CA ASN A 87 13.53 0.81 -2.02
C ASN A 87 13.20 -0.49 -1.27
N THR A 88 12.07 -0.54 -0.56
CA THR A 88 11.61 -1.73 0.16
C THR A 88 10.23 -2.16 -0.33
N PHE A 89 10.07 -3.46 -0.55
CA PHE A 89 8.84 -4.07 -1.08
C PHE A 89 8.52 -5.35 -0.31
N PRO A 90 7.23 -5.72 -0.15
CA PRO A 90 6.90 -7.05 0.31
C PRO A 90 7.40 -8.09 -0.70
N ASP A 91 7.74 -9.29 -0.26
CA ASP A 91 8.10 -10.38 -1.17
C ASP A 91 6.90 -10.96 -1.90
N GLY A 92 5.72 -10.81 -1.31
CA GLY A 92 4.45 -11.18 -1.92
C GLY A 92 3.27 -10.54 -1.23
N VAL A 93 2.12 -10.62 -1.87
CA VAL A 93 0.84 -10.12 -1.37
C VAL A 93 -0.19 -11.24 -1.45
N ALA A 94 -0.91 -11.46 -0.37
CA ALA A 94 -2.05 -12.37 -0.33
C ALA A 94 -3.35 -11.59 -0.12
N THR A 95 -4.42 -12.00 -0.80
CA THR A 95 -5.75 -11.39 -0.69
C THR A 95 -6.78 -12.45 -0.30
N PRO A 96 -6.80 -12.91 0.96
CA PRO A 96 -7.70 -13.95 1.40
C PRO A 96 -9.17 -13.51 1.32
N GLU A 97 -10.04 -14.47 1.06
CA GLU A 97 -11.49 -14.29 0.96
C GLU A 97 -12.24 -14.91 2.17
N SER A 98 -11.50 -15.57 3.05
CA SER A 98 -12.07 -16.25 4.22
C SER A 98 -11.10 -16.32 5.40
N SER A 99 -11.65 -16.47 6.61
CA SER A 99 -10.86 -16.71 7.82
C SER A 99 -10.03 -18.00 7.75
N ALA A 100 -10.48 -19.00 6.98
CA ALA A 100 -9.73 -20.24 6.77
C ALA A 100 -8.45 -19.97 5.95
N GLU A 101 -8.54 -19.17 4.91
CA GLU A 101 -7.36 -18.76 4.12
C GLU A 101 -6.40 -17.91 4.92
N VAL A 102 -6.90 -16.97 5.74
CA VAL A 102 -6.07 -16.19 6.67
C VAL A 102 -5.29 -17.13 7.59
N ARG A 103 -5.95 -18.12 8.19
CA ARG A 103 -5.27 -19.11 9.04
C ARG A 103 -4.21 -19.88 8.29
N THR A 104 -4.52 -20.36 7.08
CA THR A 104 -3.55 -21.06 6.22
C THR A 104 -2.31 -20.21 5.95
N LEU A 105 -2.50 -18.92 5.64
CA LEU A 105 -1.40 -17.98 5.40
C LEU A 105 -0.57 -17.73 6.67
N LEU A 106 -1.20 -17.60 7.83
CA LEU A 106 -0.48 -17.41 9.10
C LEU A 106 0.30 -18.65 9.52
N ASP A 107 -0.27 -19.85 9.33
CA ASP A 107 0.41 -21.12 9.61
C ASP A 107 1.62 -21.31 8.66
N HIS A 108 1.46 -21.00 7.38
CA HIS A 108 2.55 -20.97 6.41
C HIS A 108 3.64 -19.98 6.81
N ALA A 109 3.26 -18.73 7.13
CA ALA A 109 4.20 -17.70 7.53
C ALA A 109 5.00 -18.09 8.78
N ARG A 110 4.34 -18.76 9.74
CA ARG A 110 5.00 -19.28 10.93
C ARG A 110 6.00 -20.40 10.61
N ALA A 111 5.63 -21.33 9.74
CA ALA A 111 6.48 -22.45 9.34
C ALA A 111 7.74 -22.00 8.61
N GLU A 112 7.59 -21.03 7.72
CA GLU A 112 8.66 -20.49 6.87
C GLU A 112 9.36 -19.24 7.45
N SER A 113 9.07 -18.87 8.69
CA SER A 113 9.63 -17.68 9.36
C SER A 113 9.42 -16.37 8.57
N ILE A 114 8.27 -16.21 7.93
CA ILE A 114 7.90 -15.03 7.14
C ILE A 114 7.39 -13.92 8.07
N VAL A 115 7.81 -12.68 7.81
CA VAL A 115 7.23 -11.48 8.45
C VAL A 115 5.89 -11.18 7.80
N VAL A 116 4.84 -10.99 8.60
CA VAL A 116 3.50 -10.68 8.10
C VAL A 116 3.14 -9.23 8.38
N ILE A 117 2.69 -8.53 7.34
CA ILE A 117 2.13 -7.17 7.44
C ILE A 117 0.63 -7.26 7.14
N PRO A 118 -0.25 -7.00 8.12
CA PRO A 118 -1.68 -6.88 7.85
C PRO A 118 -1.97 -5.57 7.10
N TYR A 119 -2.79 -5.65 6.07
CA TYR A 119 -3.10 -4.53 5.21
C TYR A 119 -4.62 -4.43 5.01
N GLY A 120 -5.19 -3.26 5.24
CA GLY A 120 -6.59 -2.96 4.99
C GLY A 120 -6.74 -2.04 3.77
N GLY A 121 -7.22 -0.81 3.98
CA GLY A 121 -7.33 0.20 2.92
C GLY A 121 -6.00 0.82 2.46
N GLY A 122 -4.87 0.48 3.07
CA GLY A 122 -3.55 1.03 2.76
C GLY A 122 -3.42 2.52 3.06
N THR A 123 -4.22 3.04 3.99
CA THR A 123 -4.31 4.47 4.32
C THR A 123 -3.44 4.86 5.52
N SER A 124 -2.49 4.02 5.90
CA SER A 124 -1.57 4.29 6.99
C SER A 124 -0.80 5.59 6.78
N VAL A 125 -0.82 6.46 7.79
CA VAL A 125 -0.04 7.72 7.81
C VAL A 125 1.15 7.65 8.78
N VAL A 126 1.36 6.49 9.41
CA VAL A 126 2.46 6.25 10.37
C VAL A 126 3.46 5.19 9.88
N GLY A 127 3.31 4.71 8.66
CA GLY A 127 4.27 3.81 8.01
C GLY A 127 4.22 2.35 8.46
N HIS A 128 3.31 1.94 9.35
CA HIS A 128 3.30 0.57 9.89
C HIS A 128 2.98 -0.53 8.86
N ILE A 129 2.54 -0.17 7.66
CA ILE A 129 2.35 -1.11 6.54
C ILE A 129 3.52 -1.12 5.56
N ASN A 130 4.51 -0.25 5.76
CA ASN A 130 5.69 -0.21 4.91
C ASN A 130 6.61 -1.39 5.26
N PRO A 131 7.04 -2.19 4.26
CA PRO A 131 8.05 -3.20 4.52
C PRO A 131 9.37 -2.56 4.96
N GLU A 132 9.94 -3.07 6.03
CA GLU A 132 11.29 -2.71 6.45
C GLU A 132 12.32 -3.68 5.82
N GLU A 133 13.59 -3.26 5.81
CA GLU A 133 14.68 -4.18 5.46
C GLU A 133 14.71 -5.34 6.46
N SER A 134 14.68 -6.56 5.96
CA SER A 134 14.62 -7.76 6.77
C SER A 134 15.34 -8.91 6.08
N GLU A 135 16.07 -9.72 6.86
CA GLU A 135 16.63 -10.98 6.39
C GLU A 135 15.53 -12.01 6.07
N ARG A 136 14.40 -11.92 6.75
CA ARG A 136 13.23 -12.79 6.51
C ARG A 136 12.38 -12.25 5.38
N PRO A 137 11.74 -13.13 4.59
CA PRO A 137 10.75 -12.71 3.61
C PRO A 137 9.58 -11.95 4.27
N VAL A 138 8.98 -11.02 3.54
CA VAL A 138 7.86 -10.20 3.99
C VAL A 138 6.62 -10.51 3.15
N LEU A 139 5.52 -10.87 3.81
CA LEU A 139 4.22 -11.12 3.20
C LEU A 139 3.22 -10.07 3.67
N THR A 140 2.66 -9.30 2.74
CA THR A 140 1.51 -8.45 3.02
C THR A 140 0.22 -9.26 2.85
N ILE A 141 -0.65 -9.25 3.86
CA ILE A 141 -1.97 -9.87 3.80
C ILE A 141 -3.03 -8.77 3.70
N ASP A 142 -3.54 -8.56 2.48
CA ASP A 142 -4.57 -7.56 2.18
C ASP A 142 -5.96 -8.15 2.43
N MET A 143 -6.64 -7.61 3.44
CA MET A 143 -7.96 -8.01 3.88
C MET A 143 -9.10 -7.40 3.03
N GLY A 144 -8.79 -6.68 1.96
CA GLY A 144 -9.77 -5.94 1.16
C GLY A 144 -10.87 -6.78 0.51
N LYS A 145 -10.66 -8.10 0.34
CA LYS A 145 -11.68 -9.03 -0.14
C LYS A 145 -12.62 -9.55 0.95
N MET A 146 -12.24 -9.43 2.22
CA MET A 146 -13.10 -9.75 3.37
C MET A 146 -13.97 -8.54 3.72
N ASN A 147 -14.90 -8.21 2.83
CA ASN A 147 -15.69 -6.97 2.89
C ASN A 147 -17.21 -7.21 2.85
N LYS A 148 -17.65 -8.45 3.08
CA LYS A 148 -19.07 -8.77 3.10
C LYS A 148 -19.72 -8.19 4.36
N LEU A 149 -20.74 -7.34 4.17
CA LEU A 149 -21.58 -6.91 5.27
C LEU A 149 -22.44 -8.07 5.73
N LEU A 150 -22.23 -8.57 6.94
CA LEU A 150 -22.94 -9.69 7.53
C LEU A 150 -24.18 -9.26 8.31
N HIS A 151 -24.06 -8.18 9.08
CA HIS A 151 -25.12 -7.68 9.95
C HIS A 151 -24.98 -6.17 10.21
N ILE A 152 -26.13 -5.49 10.33
CA ILE A 152 -26.22 -4.12 10.83
C ILE A 152 -27.18 -4.10 12.01
N ASP A 153 -26.67 -3.70 13.16
CA ASP A 153 -27.48 -3.34 14.32
C ASP A 153 -27.68 -1.83 14.33
N LYS A 154 -28.92 -1.41 14.03
CA LYS A 154 -29.25 0.02 13.94
C LYS A 154 -29.36 0.70 15.30
N GLU A 155 -29.69 -0.05 16.34
CA GLU A 155 -29.85 0.51 17.69
C GLU A 155 -28.49 0.82 18.30
N SER A 156 -27.55 -0.12 18.22
CA SER A 156 -26.18 0.07 18.72
C SER A 156 -25.22 0.70 17.70
N GLN A 157 -25.68 0.99 16.48
CA GLN A 157 -24.88 1.55 15.38
C GLN A 157 -23.65 0.72 15.04
N LEU A 158 -23.77 -0.61 15.10
CA LEU A 158 -22.70 -1.54 14.79
C LEU A 158 -22.93 -2.21 13.44
N ALA A 159 -21.84 -2.41 12.68
CA ALA A 159 -21.81 -3.22 11.47
C ALA A 159 -20.77 -4.34 11.62
N THR A 160 -21.17 -5.56 11.26
CA THR A 160 -20.29 -6.74 11.25
C THR A 160 -19.94 -7.09 9.81
N PHE A 161 -18.66 -7.23 9.54
CA PHE A 161 -18.11 -7.66 8.25
C PHE A 161 -17.41 -9.01 8.40
N GLY A 162 -17.30 -9.77 7.30
CA GLY A 162 -16.62 -11.05 7.23
C GLY A 162 -16.10 -11.35 5.83
#